data_50140e1a2a733c58ecd07ea9db10d12b
#
_entry.id   50140e1a2a733c58ecd07ea9db10d12b
#
_cell.length_a   1.000
_cell.length_b   1.000
_cell.length_c   1.000
_cell.angle_alpha   90.00
_cell.angle_beta   90.00
_cell.angle_gamma   90.00
#
_symmetry.space_group_name_H-M   'P 1'
#
loop_
_entity.id
_entity.type
_entity.pdbx_description
1 polymer ?
#
loop_
_entity_poly.entity_id
_entity_poly.type
_entity_poly.pdbx_seq_one_letter_code
_entity_poly.pdbx_strand_id
1 'polypeptide(L)'
;MDKQEFREQLQRLHEKLQRLGAADESDRVLLQQLSTDIQTLLEHKEDYERHHYDTLGDRLRETIEKIEADHPNVTLLMGQIADALAKIGI
;
A
#
# COMPACT_ATOMS: atom_id res chain seq x y z
N MET A 1 -16.08 2.72 2.33
CA MET A 1 -15.50 2.18 1.08
C MET A 1 -15.78 0.70 1.01
N ASP A 2 -16.30 0.21 -0.12
CA ASP A 2 -16.56 -1.21 -0.27
C ASP A 2 -15.30 -1.97 -0.72
N LYS A 3 -15.40 -3.30 -0.74
CA LYS A 3 -14.25 -4.13 -1.08
C LYS A 3 -13.74 -3.88 -2.50
N GLN A 4 -14.64 -3.61 -3.43
CA GLN A 4 -14.26 -3.40 -4.82
C GLN A 4 -13.50 -2.07 -4.98
N GLU A 5 -13.97 -1.02 -4.34
CA GLU A 5 -13.27 0.25 -4.36
C GLU A 5 -11.88 0.14 -3.72
N PHE A 6 -11.80 -0.61 -2.63
CA PHE A 6 -10.53 -0.85 -1.97
C PHE A 6 -9.54 -1.56 -2.90
N ARG A 7 -10.01 -2.61 -3.59
CA ARG A 7 -9.16 -3.35 -4.52
C ARG A 7 -8.71 -2.46 -5.69
N GLU A 8 -9.59 -1.61 -6.19
CA GLU A 8 -9.24 -0.68 -7.26
C GLU A 8 -8.16 0.29 -6.81
N GLN A 9 -8.25 0.78 -5.58
CA GLN A 9 -7.22 1.66 -5.04
C GLN A 9 -5.89 0.93 -4.84
N LEU A 10 -5.92 -0.31 -4.36
CA LEU A 10 -4.72 -1.12 -4.26
C LEU A 10 -4.06 -1.33 -5.61
N GLN A 11 -4.85 -1.63 -6.63
CA GLN A 11 -4.33 -1.83 -7.98
C GLN A 11 -3.71 -0.55 -8.51
N ARG A 12 -4.37 0.58 -8.28
CA ARG A 12 -3.84 1.88 -8.70
C ARG A 12 -2.52 2.18 -8.00
N LEU A 13 -2.42 1.89 -6.72
CA LEU A 13 -1.18 2.08 -5.98
C LEU A 13 -0.08 1.17 -6.52
N HIS A 14 -0.41 -0.09 -6.79
CA HIS A 14 0.55 -1.04 -7.34
C HIS A 14 1.14 -0.55 -8.66
N GLU A 15 0.29 -0.03 -9.55
CA GLU A 15 0.74 0.52 -10.82
C GLU A 15 1.65 1.74 -10.62
N LYS A 16 1.30 2.61 -9.69
CA LYS A 16 2.13 3.79 -9.39
C LYS A 16 3.48 3.39 -8.83
N LEU A 17 3.53 2.38 -7.96
CA LEU A 17 4.79 1.91 -7.38
C LEU A 17 5.73 1.36 -8.45
N GLN A 18 5.20 0.68 -9.45
CA GLN A 18 6.02 0.15 -10.53
C GLN A 18 6.66 1.25 -11.38
N ARG A 19 6.06 2.43 -11.40
CA ARG A 19 6.59 3.58 -12.15
C ARG A 19 7.53 4.45 -11.33
N LEU A 20 7.55 4.27 -10.01
CA LEU A 20 8.39 5.08 -9.15
C LEU A 20 9.84 4.68 -9.30
N GLY A 21 10.68 5.66 -9.61
CA GLY A 21 12.11 5.50 -9.47
C GLY A 21 12.52 5.88 -8.06
N ALA A 22 13.16 5.00 -7.34
CA ALA A 22 13.72 5.32 -6.04
C ALA A 22 15.23 5.50 -6.17
N ALA A 23 15.72 6.68 -5.78
CA ALA A 23 17.14 6.98 -5.83
C ALA A 23 17.90 6.29 -4.70
N ASP A 24 17.24 6.07 -3.58
CA ASP A 24 17.83 5.46 -2.39
C ASP A 24 17.49 3.97 -2.37
N GLU A 25 18.51 3.15 -2.14
CA GLU A 25 18.33 1.71 -2.12
C GLU A 25 17.42 1.25 -0.99
N SER A 26 17.47 1.88 0.18
CA SER A 26 16.59 1.50 1.28
C SER A 26 15.13 1.81 0.95
N ASP A 27 14.86 2.91 0.26
CA ASP A 27 13.52 3.23 -0.22
C ASP A 27 13.05 2.22 -1.25
N ARG A 28 13.96 1.78 -2.12
CA ARG A 28 13.63 0.79 -3.15
C ARG A 28 13.20 -0.53 -2.53
N VAL A 29 13.93 -0.99 -1.51
CA VAL A 29 13.58 -2.23 -0.80
C VAL A 29 12.20 -2.11 -0.15
N LEU A 30 11.95 -1.00 0.50
CA LEU A 30 10.68 -0.75 1.16
C LEU A 30 9.52 -0.74 0.16
N LEU A 31 9.70 -0.05 -0.97
CA LEU A 31 8.69 0.01 -2.01
C LEU A 31 8.44 -1.36 -2.65
N GLN A 32 9.50 -2.15 -2.82
CA GLN A 32 9.36 -3.49 -3.37
C GLN A 32 8.60 -4.41 -2.42
N GLN A 33 8.87 -4.32 -1.12
CA GLN A 33 8.13 -5.08 -0.12
C GLN A 33 6.66 -4.70 -0.12
N LEU A 34 6.36 -3.41 -0.20
CA LEU A 34 4.99 -2.94 -0.26
C LEU A 34 4.29 -3.44 -1.51
N SER A 35 4.95 -3.37 -2.66
CA SER A 35 4.40 -3.86 -3.92
C SER A 35 4.08 -5.35 -3.85
N THR A 36 4.96 -6.14 -3.24
CA THR A 36 4.74 -7.57 -3.06
C THR A 36 3.52 -7.83 -2.16
N ASP A 37 3.39 -7.09 -1.06
CA ASP A 37 2.26 -7.23 -0.17
C ASP A 37 0.93 -6.91 -0.89
N ILE A 38 0.91 -5.84 -1.68
CA ILE A 38 -0.27 -5.46 -2.44
C ILE A 38 -0.61 -6.54 -3.47
N GLN A 39 0.39 -7.04 -4.18
CA GLN A 39 0.16 -8.09 -5.17
C GLN A 39 -0.42 -9.34 -4.52
N THR A 40 0.09 -9.73 -3.37
CA THR A 40 -0.42 -10.88 -2.63
C THR A 40 -1.89 -10.70 -2.29
N LEU A 41 -2.27 -9.51 -1.80
CA LEU A 41 -3.66 -9.23 -1.48
C LEU A 41 -4.56 -9.24 -2.71
N LEU A 42 -4.07 -8.72 -3.84
CA LEU A 42 -4.84 -8.70 -5.07
C LEU A 42 -5.08 -10.10 -5.65
N GLU A 43 -4.11 -11.00 -5.47
CA GLU A 43 -4.22 -12.37 -5.94
C GLU A 43 -5.15 -13.23 -5.10
N HIS A 44 -5.24 -12.95 -3.80
CA HIS A 44 -6.05 -13.73 -2.86
C HIS A 44 -7.36 -13.01 -2.57
N LYS A 45 -8.38 -13.27 -3.38
CA LYS A 45 -9.61 -12.49 -3.36
C LYS A 45 -10.46 -12.63 -2.11
N GLU A 46 -10.39 -13.78 -1.43
CA GLU A 46 -11.34 -14.07 -0.34
C GLU A 46 -10.68 -14.52 0.95
N ASP A 47 -9.37 -14.74 0.96
CA ASP A 47 -8.67 -15.30 2.11
C ASP A 47 -7.88 -14.25 2.89
N TYR A 48 -8.45 -13.06 3.02
CA TYR A 48 -7.78 -12.01 3.77
C TYR A 48 -8.04 -12.20 5.25
N GLU A 49 -7.01 -12.60 5.96
CA GLU A 49 -7.05 -12.58 7.41
C GLU A 49 -6.72 -11.18 7.90
N ARG A 50 -7.22 -10.86 9.08
CA ARG A 50 -7.07 -9.53 9.66
C ARG A 50 -5.61 -9.08 9.74
N HIS A 51 -4.71 -10.01 10.05
CA HIS A 51 -3.30 -9.65 10.19
C HIS A 51 -2.65 -9.21 8.86
N HIS A 52 -3.18 -9.66 7.72
CA HIS A 52 -2.69 -9.18 6.43
C HIS A 52 -2.99 -7.69 6.23
N TYR A 53 -4.18 -7.27 6.64
CA TYR A 53 -4.55 -5.86 6.57
C TYR A 53 -3.73 -5.03 7.53
N ASP A 54 -3.52 -5.53 8.75
CA ASP A 54 -2.72 -4.82 9.75
C ASP A 54 -1.27 -4.67 9.29
N THR A 55 -0.70 -5.73 8.73
CA THR A 55 0.68 -5.70 8.20
C THR A 55 0.80 -4.70 7.06
N LEU A 56 -0.16 -4.71 6.14
CA LEU A 56 -0.16 -3.76 5.03
C LEU A 56 -0.29 -2.32 5.54
N GLY A 57 -1.19 -2.09 6.50
CA GLY A 57 -1.38 -0.76 7.08
C GLY A 57 -0.11 -0.23 7.72
N ASP A 58 0.57 -1.06 8.51
CA ASP A 58 1.82 -0.68 9.14
C ASP A 58 2.90 -0.35 8.13
N ARG A 59 3.00 -1.16 7.09
CA ARG A 59 4.00 -0.95 6.03
C ARG A 59 3.71 0.31 5.22
N LEU A 60 2.43 0.59 4.97
CA LEU A 60 2.03 1.82 4.30
C LEU A 60 2.45 3.05 5.12
N ARG A 61 2.19 3.04 6.43
CA ARG A 61 2.54 4.17 7.28
C ARG A 61 4.05 4.37 7.35
N GLU A 62 4.80 3.29 7.47
CA GLU A 62 6.26 3.35 7.47
C GLU A 62 6.79 3.93 6.15
N THR A 63 6.22 3.48 5.03
CA THR A 63 6.64 3.95 3.71
C THR A 63 6.32 5.44 3.55
N ILE A 64 5.13 5.86 3.98
CA ILE A 64 4.74 7.27 3.92
C ILE A 64 5.77 8.14 4.63
N GLU A 65 6.15 7.77 5.84
CA GLU A 65 7.13 8.56 6.60
C GLU A 65 8.45 8.72 5.86
N LYS A 66 8.85 7.70 5.11
CA LYS A 66 10.16 7.73 4.45
C LYS A 66 10.16 8.45 3.11
N ILE A 67 9.06 8.40 2.35
CA ILE A 67 9.07 8.92 0.99
C ILE A 67 8.13 10.10 0.77
N GLU A 68 7.45 10.58 1.79
CA GLU A 68 6.45 11.64 1.64
C GLU A 68 7.05 12.91 1.04
N ALA A 69 8.26 13.28 1.45
CA ALA A 69 8.90 14.49 0.97
C ALA A 69 9.19 14.44 -0.53
N ASP A 70 9.58 13.26 -1.03
CA ASP A 70 9.97 13.10 -2.43
C ASP A 70 8.81 12.69 -3.33
N HIS A 71 7.78 12.05 -2.77
CA HIS A 71 6.67 11.49 -3.55
C HIS A 71 5.33 11.79 -2.88
N PRO A 72 4.94 13.07 -2.79
CA PRO A 72 3.71 13.43 -2.05
C PRO A 72 2.43 12.87 -2.67
N ASN A 73 2.39 12.73 -3.99
CA ASN A 73 1.17 12.25 -4.65
C ASN A 73 0.91 10.77 -4.35
N VAL A 74 1.96 9.96 -4.38
CA VAL A 74 1.79 8.54 -4.09
C VAL A 74 1.54 8.30 -2.61
N THR A 75 2.13 9.09 -1.73
CA THR A 75 1.87 8.95 -0.30
C THR A 75 0.48 9.39 0.09
N LEU A 76 -0.11 10.32 -0.65
CA LEU A 76 -1.51 10.67 -0.45
C LEU A 76 -2.42 9.47 -0.70
N LEU A 77 -2.18 8.75 -1.78
CA LEU A 77 -2.94 7.54 -2.08
C LEU A 77 -2.69 6.45 -1.02
N MET A 78 -1.46 6.31 -0.57
CA MET A 78 -1.12 5.38 0.51
C MET A 78 -1.89 5.70 1.79
N GLY A 79 -2.01 6.98 2.13
CA GLY A 79 -2.76 7.41 3.30
C GLY A 79 -4.23 7.08 3.19
N GLN A 80 -4.82 7.26 2.02
CA GLN A 80 -6.22 6.90 1.79
C GLN A 80 -6.46 5.41 1.96
N ILE A 81 -5.54 4.59 1.48
CA ILE A 81 -5.63 3.14 1.62
C ILE A 81 -5.45 2.73 3.09
N ALA A 82 -4.50 3.33 3.79
CA ALA A 82 -4.28 3.05 5.20
C ALA A 82 -5.52 3.38 6.04
N ASP A 83 -6.18 4.50 5.75
CA ASP A 83 -7.42 4.87 6.41
C ASP A 83 -8.53 3.86 6.13
N ALA A 84 -8.64 3.40 4.89
CA ALA A 84 -9.63 2.39 4.53
C ALA A 84 -9.37 1.08 5.26
N LEU A 85 -8.12 0.69 5.40
CA LEU A 85 -7.73 -0.52 6.14
C LEU A 85 -8.14 -0.43 7.61
N ALA A 86 -7.94 0.72 8.22
CA ALA A 86 -8.34 0.93 9.60
C ALA A 86 -9.84 0.74 9.79
N LYS A 87 -10.64 1.15 8.81
CA LYS A 87 -12.09 0.99 8.85
C LYS A 87 -12.52 -0.46 8.60
N ILE A 88 -11.84 -1.15 7.72
CA ILE A 88 -12.14 -2.55 7.41
C ILE A 88 -11.76 -3.46 8.56
N GLY A 89 -10.68 -3.15 9.27
CA GLY A 89 -10.17 -3.96 10.36
C GLY A 89 -10.98 -3.90 11.65
N ILE A 90 -11.99 -3.08 11.70
CA ILE A 90 -12.82 -2.93 12.90
C ILE A 90 -13.92 -4.00 12.99
#